data_c893a8f91a28df2cb3d09612aeb76b5c
#
_entry.id   c893a8f91a28df2cb3d09612aeb76b5c
#
_cell.length_a   1.000
_cell.length_b   1.000
_cell.length_c   1.000
_cell.angle_alpha   90.00
_cell.angle_beta   90.00
_cell.angle_gamma   90.00
#
_symmetry.space_group_name_H-M   'P 1'
#
loop_
_entity.id
_entity.type
_entity.pdbx_description
1 polymer ?
#
loop_
_entity_poly.entity_id
_entity_poly.type
_entity_poly.pdbx_seq_one_letter_code
_entity_poly.pdbx_strand_id
1 'polypeptide(L)'
;MTTQTKKSTTKDMVNLLNEAYKETMNSGYKRSNRFTGESIELTKEEAERHDQIFVDEMVATLEDKLLGEGNSKHWQKMRNNLDWFMKHNAKAYMVLLD
;
A
#
# COMPACT_ATOMS: atom_id res chain seq x y z
N MET A 1 23.29 -15.34 -18.66
CA MET A 1 23.39 -15.17 -18.34
C MET A 1 23.27 -15.04 -18.34
N THR A 2 23.07 -15.20 -17.96
CA THR A 2 23.08 -15.11 -17.61
C THR A 2 23.17 -15.15 -17.39
N THR A 3 23.37 -15.37 -17.08
CA THR A 3 23.66 -15.37 -16.52
C THR A 3 24.15 -15.23 -16.35
N GLN A 4 24.62 -15.14 -16.20
CA GLN A 4 25.14 -14.96 -15.58
C GLN A 4 25.47 -14.60 -15.23
N THR A 5 26.75 -14.43 -15.57
CA THR A 5 26.66 -14.46 -14.44
C THR A 5 25.38 -14.67 -14.05
N LYS A 6 24.91 -15.42 -14.21
CA LYS A 6 23.70 -15.64 -13.84
C LYS A 6 23.40 -16.44 -12.65
N LYS A 7 24.21 -17.39 -12.09
CA LYS A 7 24.08 -18.15 -10.91
C LYS A 7 24.01 -17.34 -9.68
N SER A 8 24.93 -16.46 -9.46
CA SER A 8 24.89 -15.60 -8.29
C SER A 8 23.67 -14.71 -8.31
N THR A 9 23.24 -14.30 -9.47
CA THR A 9 22.01 -13.53 -9.59
C THR A 9 20.80 -14.31 -9.09
N THR A 10 20.73 -15.59 -9.45
CA THR A 10 19.63 -16.44 -9.00
C THR A 10 19.66 -16.59 -7.48
N LYS A 11 20.83 -16.80 -6.92
CA LYS A 11 20.97 -16.94 -5.49
C LYS A 11 20.56 -15.66 -4.77
N ASP A 12 20.96 -14.52 -5.31
CA ASP A 12 20.59 -13.24 -4.73
C ASP A 12 19.08 -13.03 -4.75
N MET A 13 18.44 -13.42 -5.83
CA MET A 13 16.98 -13.32 -5.93
C MET A 13 16.28 -14.19 -4.89
N VAL A 14 16.78 -15.41 -4.69
CA VAL A 14 16.21 -16.30 -3.69
C VAL A 14 16.37 -15.69 -2.29
N ASN A 15 17.52 -15.13 -2.01
CA ASN A 15 17.76 -14.49 -0.72
C ASN A 15 16.83 -13.31 -0.49
N LEU A 16 16.64 -12.49 -1.52
CA LEU A 16 15.74 -11.35 -1.42
C LEU A 16 14.30 -11.81 -1.20
N LEU A 17 13.88 -12.85 -1.88
CA LEU A 17 12.54 -13.40 -1.68
C LEU A 17 12.36 -13.93 -0.27
N ASN A 18 13.38 -14.61 0.25
CA ASN A 18 13.31 -15.13 1.61
C ASN A 18 13.22 -14.02 2.64
N GLU A 19 13.96 -12.95 2.44
CA GLU A 19 13.92 -11.81 3.33
C GLU A 19 12.56 -11.12 3.29
N ALA A 20 12.03 -10.93 2.08
CA ALA A 20 10.72 -10.34 1.93
C ALA A 20 9.64 -11.20 2.59
N TYR A 21 9.77 -12.51 2.45
CA TYR A 21 8.84 -13.45 3.05
C TYR A 21 8.90 -13.38 4.59
N LYS A 22 10.10 -13.30 5.14
CA LYS A 22 10.29 -13.15 6.57
C LYS A 22 9.66 -11.88 7.09
N GLU A 23 9.85 -10.78 6.39
CA GLU A 23 9.26 -9.51 6.77
C GLU A 23 7.74 -9.60 6.77
N THR A 24 7.18 -10.21 5.75
CA THR A 24 5.74 -10.40 5.65
C THR A 24 5.19 -11.19 6.81
N MET A 25 5.90 -12.22 7.22
CA MET A 25 5.45 -13.10 8.30
C MET A 25 5.67 -12.48 9.67
N ASN A 26 6.73 -11.73 9.86
CA ASN A 26 7.11 -11.23 11.17
C ASN A 26 6.57 -9.85 11.49
N SER A 27 6.66 -8.93 10.56
CA SER A 27 6.35 -7.53 10.81
C SER A 27 5.26 -6.99 9.92
N GLY A 28 4.89 -7.74 8.89
CA GLY A 28 3.96 -7.24 7.91
C GLY A 28 4.60 -6.17 7.04
N TYR A 29 3.80 -5.24 6.55
CA TYR A 29 4.24 -4.20 5.65
C TYR A 29 4.23 -2.86 6.36
N LYS A 30 5.35 -2.16 6.31
CA LYS A 30 5.46 -0.86 6.95
C LYS A 30 5.00 0.24 6.01
N ARG A 31 4.20 1.16 6.51
CA ARG A 31 3.78 2.34 5.76
C ARG A 31 3.99 3.57 6.62
N SER A 32 4.22 4.70 5.97
CA SER A 32 4.50 5.95 6.66
C SER A 32 3.59 7.06 6.16
N ASN A 33 3.27 7.97 7.08
CA ASN A 33 2.55 9.18 6.74
C ASN A 33 3.56 10.19 6.19
N ARG A 34 3.38 10.58 4.94
CA ARG A 34 4.34 11.47 4.27
C ARG A 34 4.37 12.88 4.83
N PHE A 35 3.36 13.25 5.59
CA PHE A 35 3.30 14.59 6.18
C PHE A 35 3.90 14.63 7.58
N THR A 36 3.68 13.62 8.39
CA THR A 36 4.15 13.59 9.76
C THR A 36 5.42 12.78 9.95
N GLY A 37 5.73 11.88 9.03
CA GLY A 37 6.85 10.97 9.17
C GLY A 37 6.58 9.78 10.06
N GLU A 38 5.41 9.71 10.67
CA GLU A 38 5.05 8.58 11.49
C GLU A 38 4.82 7.34 10.65
N SER A 39 5.16 6.19 11.20
CA SER A 39 5.00 4.93 10.49
C SER A 39 4.39 3.88 11.39
N ILE A 40 3.84 2.86 10.75
CA ILE A 40 3.23 1.74 11.47
C ILE A 40 3.34 0.51 10.57
N GLU A 41 3.45 -0.65 11.21
CA GLU A 41 3.49 -1.91 10.49
C GLU A 41 2.08 -2.43 10.29
N LEU A 42 1.82 -2.93 9.09
CA LEU A 42 0.50 -3.39 8.68
C LEU A 42 0.58 -4.85 8.27
N THR A 43 -0.57 -5.50 8.21
CA THR A 43 -0.65 -6.80 7.56
C THR A 43 -0.65 -6.58 6.05
N LYS A 44 -0.49 -7.65 5.30
CA LYS A 44 -0.52 -7.58 3.84
C LYS A 44 -1.83 -6.98 3.35
N GLU A 45 -2.94 -7.44 3.89
CA GLU A 45 -4.25 -6.91 3.49
C GLU A 45 -4.38 -5.42 3.81
N GLU A 46 -3.93 -5.02 4.99
CA GLU A 46 -3.98 -3.61 5.37
C GLU A 46 -3.12 -2.75 4.46
N ALA A 47 -1.93 -3.23 4.11
CA ALA A 47 -1.05 -2.49 3.22
C ALA A 47 -1.67 -2.35 1.83
N GLU A 48 -2.28 -3.41 1.32
CA GLU A 48 -2.93 -3.36 0.01
C GLU A 48 -4.08 -2.36 0.01
N ARG A 49 -4.88 -2.36 1.06
CA ARG A 49 -5.99 -1.41 1.17
C ARG A 49 -5.50 0.02 1.32
N HIS A 50 -4.42 0.20 2.08
CA HIS A 50 -3.80 1.51 2.22
C HIS A 50 -3.34 2.06 0.87
N ASP A 51 -2.64 1.23 0.10
CA ASP A 51 -2.13 1.66 -1.19
C ASP A 51 -3.27 1.92 -2.17
N GLN A 52 -4.33 1.13 -2.09
CA GLN A 52 -5.49 1.30 -2.96
C GLN A 52 -6.20 2.63 -2.71
N ILE A 53 -6.21 3.10 -1.47
CA ILE A 53 -6.80 4.40 -1.14
C ILE A 53 -6.15 5.51 -1.98
N PHE A 54 -4.82 5.49 -2.06
CA PHE A 54 -4.10 6.51 -2.80
C PHE A 54 -4.28 6.36 -4.31
N VAL A 55 -4.36 5.13 -4.79
CA VAL A 55 -4.65 4.89 -6.20
C VAL A 55 -6.04 5.41 -6.55
N ASP A 56 -7.04 5.10 -5.73
CA ASP A 56 -8.40 5.56 -5.98
C ASP A 56 -8.50 7.08 -5.93
N GLU A 57 -7.79 7.71 -5.00
CA GLU A 57 -7.76 9.16 -4.91
C GLU A 57 -7.19 9.77 -6.20
N MET A 58 -6.09 9.20 -6.67
CA MET A 58 -5.44 9.70 -7.89
C MET A 58 -6.34 9.54 -9.10
N VAL A 59 -6.94 8.36 -9.25
CA VAL A 59 -7.82 8.10 -10.38
C VAL A 59 -9.06 8.98 -10.32
N ALA A 60 -9.66 9.11 -9.13
CA ALA A 60 -10.85 9.95 -8.96
C ALA A 60 -10.54 11.41 -9.31
N THR A 61 -9.39 11.90 -8.87
CA THR A 61 -8.98 13.27 -9.16
C THR A 61 -8.82 13.49 -10.67
N LEU A 62 -8.20 12.52 -11.34
CA LEU A 62 -8.03 12.60 -12.78
C LEU A 62 -9.36 12.56 -13.52
N GLU A 63 -10.26 11.68 -13.12
CA GLU A 63 -11.58 11.59 -13.73
C GLU A 63 -12.37 12.87 -13.55
N ASP A 64 -12.32 13.44 -12.35
CA ASP A 64 -13.01 14.70 -12.09
C ASP A 64 -12.46 15.82 -12.97
N LYS A 65 -11.16 15.86 -13.15
CA LYS A 65 -10.54 16.85 -14.03
C LYS A 65 -10.94 16.70 -15.50
N LEU A 66 -10.97 15.46 -15.97
CA LEU A 66 -11.25 15.18 -17.36
C LEU A 66 -12.73 15.30 -17.69
N LEU A 67 -13.59 14.89 -16.78
CA LEU A 67 -15.03 14.86 -17.01
C LEU A 67 -15.77 16.05 -16.41
N GLY A 68 -15.11 16.78 -15.53
CA GLY A 68 -15.73 17.94 -14.89
C GLY A 68 -16.80 17.61 -13.88
N GLU A 69 -16.77 16.40 -13.34
CA GLU A 69 -17.80 15.93 -12.39
C GLU A 69 -17.11 15.43 -11.13
N GLY A 70 -17.71 15.59 -10.01
CA GLY A 70 -17.14 15.14 -8.75
C GLY A 70 -17.74 13.83 -8.26
N ASN A 71 -18.10 12.94 -9.18
CA ASN A 71 -18.81 11.71 -8.80
C ASN A 71 -18.17 10.42 -9.30
N SER A 72 -16.84 10.39 -9.41
CA SER A 72 -16.15 9.18 -9.76
C SER A 72 -16.44 8.07 -8.75
N LYS A 73 -16.61 6.83 -9.25
CA LYS A 73 -16.80 5.68 -8.37
C LYS A 73 -15.60 5.46 -7.46
N HIS A 74 -14.44 5.95 -7.83
CA HIS A 74 -13.22 5.77 -7.03
C HIS A 74 -13.28 6.54 -5.72
N TRP A 75 -14.05 7.62 -5.63
CA TRP A 75 -14.29 8.29 -4.35
C TRP A 75 -15.02 7.36 -3.38
N GLN A 76 -15.99 6.60 -3.88
CA GLN A 76 -16.72 5.66 -3.03
C GLN A 76 -15.82 4.51 -2.58
N LYS A 77 -14.99 3.99 -3.48
CA LYS A 77 -14.04 2.93 -3.13
C LYS A 77 -13.08 3.42 -2.07
N MET A 78 -12.58 4.65 -2.21
CA MET A 78 -11.69 5.25 -1.24
C MET A 78 -12.35 5.32 0.13
N ARG A 79 -13.58 5.83 0.19
CA ARG A 79 -14.32 5.92 1.46
C ARG A 79 -14.56 4.55 2.08
N ASN A 80 -14.86 3.56 1.27
CA ASN A 80 -15.07 2.21 1.78
C ASN A 80 -13.81 1.66 2.45
N ASN A 81 -12.66 1.91 1.86
CA ASN A 81 -11.39 1.47 2.46
C ASN A 81 -11.03 2.28 3.70
N LEU A 82 -11.34 3.57 3.73
CA LEU A 82 -11.15 4.38 4.94
C LEU A 82 -12.02 3.84 6.07
N ASP A 83 -13.27 3.54 5.80
CA ASP A 83 -14.19 2.96 6.79
C ASP A 83 -13.68 1.62 7.28
N TRP A 84 -13.14 0.81 6.37
CA TRP A 84 -12.58 -0.48 6.72
C TRP A 84 -11.45 -0.32 7.74
N PHE A 85 -10.55 0.65 7.52
CA PHE A 85 -9.46 0.91 8.46
C PHE A 85 -9.97 1.39 9.82
N MET A 86 -10.94 2.27 9.83
CA MET A 86 -11.50 2.73 11.09
C MET A 86 -12.07 1.60 11.92
N LYS A 87 -12.61 0.58 11.27
CA LYS A 87 -13.21 -0.55 11.96
C LYS A 87 -12.22 -1.65 12.31
N HIS A 88 -11.22 -1.87 11.46
CA HIS A 88 -10.30 -2.99 11.62
C HIS A 88 -8.97 -2.62 12.25
N ASN A 89 -8.51 -1.40 12.03
CA ASN A 89 -7.25 -0.95 12.61
C ASN A 89 -7.27 0.57 12.76
N ALA A 90 -7.98 1.03 13.77
CA ALA A 90 -8.16 2.46 14.02
C ALA A 90 -6.83 3.17 14.25
N LYS A 91 -5.86 2.48 14.86
CA LYS A 91 -4.56 3.07 15.11
C LYS A 91 -3.84 3.39 13.79
N ALA A 92 -3.87 2.45 12.85
CA ALA A 92 -3.28 2.67 11.54
C ALA A 92 -3.98 3.82 10.81
N TYR A 93 -5.30 3.90 10.94
CA TYR A 93 -6.04 5.00 10.35
C TYR A 93 -5.53 6.34 10.90
N MET A 94 -5.38 6.44 12.21
CA MET A 94 -4.92 7.68 12.82
C MET A 94 -3.50 8.04 12.44
N VAL A 95 -2.63 7.05 12.32
CA VAL A 95 -1.23 7.31 11.97
C VAL A 95 -1.08 7.69 10.50
N LEU A 96 -1.77 6.97 9.62
CA LEU A 96 -1.50 7.05 8.19
C LEU A 96 -2.50 7.89 7.41
N LEU A 97 -3.74 7.91 7.84
CA LEU A 97 -4.84 8.41 7.00
C LEU A 97 -5.62 9.57 7.61
N ASP A 98 -5.34 9.89 8.84
CA ASP A 98 -6.06 10.99 9.52
C ASP A 98 -5.47 12.37 9.24
#